data_b6a2a30d1977b61a54b2818e2297967e
#
_entry.id   b6a2a30d1977b61a54b2818e2297967e
#
_cell.length_a   1.000
_cell.length_b   1.000
_cell.length_c   1.000
_cell.angle_alpha   90.00
_cell.angle_beta   90.00
_cell.angle_gamma   90.00
#
_symmetry.space_group_name_H-M   'P 1'
#
loop_
_entity.id
_entity.type
_entity.pdbx_description
1 polymer ?
#
loop_
_entity_poly.entity_id
_entity_poly.type
_entity_poly.pdbx_seq_one_letter_code
_entity_poly.pdbx_strand_id
1 'polypeptide(L)'
;MEKRDLYNKNKEKTNEVILATEEVPENRYILVELVLIQDTQGRILVQKRSKEKGGEFALTSGHAKSGECPLQGIITEIKEELGIDVHPKELRLMHSERSDEKRRFYDLFYLQKDYNISEMELQKEEVENVMWLSKKEVETLCSKKDFKSEHIDAYEMIMQKLKERE
;
A
#
# COMPACT_ATOMS: atom_id res chain seq x y z
N MET A 1 16.17 4.77 12.96
CA MET A 1 14.70 4.82 13.16
C MET A 1 14.07 5.64 12.06
N GLU A 2 13.04 5.08 11.45
CA GLU A 2 12.30 5.75 10.38
C GLU A 2 11.61 7.03 10.87
N LYS A 3 11.71 8.08 10.07
CA LYS A 3 11.06 9.36 10.36
C LYS A 3 9.97 9.63 9.33
N ARG A 4 8.95 10.34 9.75
CA ARG A 4 7.79 10.71 8.91
C ARG A 4 7.52 12.19 9.02
N ASP A 5 7.26 12.84 7.89
CA ASP A 5 6.85 14.24 7.87
C ASP A 5 5.40 14.36 8.31
N LEU A 6 5.08 15.43 9.00
CA LEU A 6 3.71 15.75 9.39
C LEU A 6 3.09 16.74 8.42
N TYR A 7 1.82 16.53 8.12
CA TYR A 7 1.03 17.34 7.21
C TYR A 7 -0.18 17.93 7.94
N ASN A 8 -0.67 19.08 7.47
CA ASN A 8 -1.94 19.63 7.96
C ASN A 8 -3.11 18.98 7.21
N LYS A 9 -4.34 19.37 7.55
CA LYS A 9 -5.56 18.79 6.94
C LYS A 9 -5.69 19.05 5.43
N ASN A 10 -4.94 20.01 4.90
CA ASN A 10 -4.94 20.34 3.47
C ASN A 10 -3.79 19.66 2.72
N LYS A 11 -3.13 18.70 3.37
CA LYS A 11 -2.00 17.93 2.80
C LYS A 11 -0.78 18.83 2.50
N GLU A 12 -0.59 19.84 3.30
CA GLU A 12 0.58 20.71 3.21
C GLU A 12 1.58 20.35 4.30
N LYS A 13 2.87 20.34 3.96
CA LYS A 13 3.93 20.04 4.93
C LYS A 13 3.97 21.10 6.02
N THR A 14 4.15 20.67 7.27
CA THR A 14 4.27 21.57 8.41
C THR A 14 5.72 21.82 8.81
N ASN A 15 6.67 21.09 8.20
CA ASN A 15 8.09 21.07 8.57
C ASN A 15 8.35 20.42 9.94
N GLU A 16 7.33 19.76 10.49
CA GLU A 16 7.46 18.93 11.68
C GLU A 16 7.68 17.48 11.27
N VAL A 17 8.45 16.76 12.06
CA VAL A 17 8.81 15.36 11.79
C VAL A 17 8.59 14.55 13.08
N ILE A 18 8.09 13.33 12.92
CA ILE A 18 7.96 12.38 14.03
C ILE A 18 8.70 11.08 13.71
N LEU A 19 8.98 10.32 14.75
CA LEU A 19 9.49 8.95 14.58
C LEU A 19 8.31 8.03 14.29
N ALA A 20 8.59 6.96 13.55
CA ALA A 20 7.57 5.97 13.17
C ALA A 20 6.84 5.35 14.38
N THR A 21 7.48 5.35 15.55
CA THR A 21 6.92 4.80 16.78
C THR A 21 6.07 5.80 17.57
N GLU A 22 6.08 7.06 17.18
CA GLU A 22 5.33 8.09 17.87
C GLU A 22 3.90 8.21 17.33
N GLU A 23 2.97 8.60 18.20
CA GLU A 23 1.60 8.88 17.78
C GLU A 23 1.56 10.16 16.94
N VAL A 24 0.68 10.15 15.94
CA VAL A 24 0.44 11.34 15.12
C VAL A 24 -0.31 12.35 15.97
N PRO A 25 0.23 13.59 16.13
CA PRO A 25 -0.44 14.61 16.95
C PRO A 25 -1.82 15.00 16.40
N GLU A 26 -2.63 15.58 17.26
CA GLU A 26 -3.92 16.14 16.89
C GLU A 26 -3.74 17.22 15.81
N ASN A 27 -4.64 17.26 14.83
CA ASN A 27 -4.61 18.18 13.68
C ASN A 27 -3.38 17.99 12.79
N ARG A 28 -2.76 16.81 12.86
CA ARG A 28 -1.64 16.43 11.99
C ARG A 28 -1.94 15.09 11.33
N TYR A 29 -1.29 14.86 10.19
CA TYR A 29 -1.51 13.69 9.34
C TYR A 29 -0.19 13.15 8.83
N ILE A 30 -0.14 11.86 8.57
CA ILE A 30 0.97 11.21 7.87
C ILE A 30 0.47 10.70 6.52
N LEU A 31 1.39 10.33 5.63
CA LEU A 31 1.07 9.79 4.31
C LEU A 31 1.16 8.27 4.34
N VAL A 32 0.13 7.62 3.82
CA VAL A 32 0.10 6.17 3.64
C VAL A 32 -0.18 5.90 2.17
N GLU A 33 0.59 5.03 1.57
CA GLU A 33 0.40 4.64 0.18
C GLU A 33 0.22 3.13 0.07
N LEU A 34 -0.54 2.73 -0.94
CA LEU A 34 -0.86 1.33 -1.23
C LEU A 34 -0.88 1.14 -2.73
N VAL A 35 -0.47 -0.03 -3.19
CA VAL A 35 -0.57 -0.40 -4.61
C VAL A 35 -1.26 -1.73 -4.79
N LEU A 36 -2.16 -1.78 -5.78
CA LEU A 36 -2.72 -3.02 -6.29
C LEU A 36 -1.92 -3.38 -7.55
N ILE A 37 -1.23 -4.49 -7.50
CA ILE A 37 -0.45 -5.00 -8.64
C ILE A 37 -1.26 -6.12 -9.30
N GLN A 38 -1.53 -5.95 -10.58
CA GLN A 38 -2.33 -6.89 -11.36
C GLN A 38 -1.53 -7.34 -12.59
N ASP A 39 -1.61 -8.61 -12.92
CA ASP A 39 -0.96 -9.11 -14.14
C ASP A 39 -1.91 -8.96 -15.34
N THR A 40 -1.43 -9.32 -16.54
CA THR A 40 -2.22 -9.22 -17.77
C THR A 40 -3.34 -10.24 -17.84
N GLN A 41 -3.34 -11.25 -16.97
CA GLN A 41 -4.42 -12.24 -16.86
C GLN A 41 -5.48 -11.84 -15.84
N GLY A 42 -5.33 -10.65 -15.22
CA GLY A 42 -6.26 -10.15 -14.22
C GLY A 42 -6.04 -10.65 -12.81
N ARG A 43 -4.96 -11.40 -12.57
CA ARG A 43 -4.63 -11.88 -11.22
C ARG A 43 -4.00 -10.77 -10.40
N ILE A 44 -4.19 -10.82 -9.11
CA ILE A 44 -3.74 -9.79 -8.17
C ILE A 44 -2.61 -10.34 -7.32
N LEU A 45 -1.55 -9.55 -7.16
CA LEU A 45 -0.43 -9.91 -6.30
C LEU A 45 -0.82 -9.65 -4.86
N VAL A 46 -0.86 -10.70 -4.06
CA VAL A 46 -1.27 -10.64 -2.65
C VAL A 46 -0.12 -11.08 -1.77
N GLN A 47 0.11 -10.36 -0.68
CA GLN A 47 1.08 -10.72 0.33
C GLN A 47 0.42 -11.49 1.47
N LYS A 48 1.14 -12.48 1.99
CA LYS A 48 0.84 -13.05 3.30
C LYS A 48 1.79 -12.35 4.26
N ARG A 49 1.24 -11.55 5.18
CA ARG A 49 2.07 -10.80 6.14
C ARG A 49 2.72 -11.77 7.13
N SER A 50 3.90 -11.39 7.63
CA SER A 50 4.57 -12.20 8.64
C SER A 50 3.69 -12.31 9.89
N LYS A 51 3.89 -13.35 10.68
CA LYS A 51 3.13 -13.58 11.92
C LYS A 51 3.26 -12.41 12.88
N GLU A 52 4.46 -11.82 12.95
CA GLU A 52 4.74 -10.67 13.82
C GLU A 52 3.95 -9.44 13.41
N LYS A 53 3.57 -9.34 12.14
CA LYS A 53 2.79 -8.21 11.60
C LYS A 53 1.29 -8.50 11.54
N GLY A 54 0.85 -9.64 12.04
CA GLY A 54 -0.57 -10.01 12.10
C GLY A 54 -0.96 -11.24 11.29
N GLY A 55 -0.15 -11.61 10.31
CA GLY A 55 -0.36 -12.84 9.53
C GLY A 55 -1.51 -12.83 8.52
N GLU A 56 -2.22 -11.70 8.36
CA GLU A 56 -3.31 -11.63 7.38
C GLU A 56 -2.77 -11.45 5.95
N PHE A 57 -3.63 -11.68 4.97
CA PHE A 57 -3.34 -11.37 3.57
C PHE A 57 -3.51 -9.86 3.36
N ALA A 58 -2.76 -9.29 2.43
CA ALA A 58 -2.75 -7.86 2.21
C ALA A 58 -2.22 -7.50 0.82
N LEU A 59 -2.45 -6.25 0.42
CA LEU A 59 -1.77 -5.64 -0.71
C LEU A 59 -0.47 -5.02 -0.21
N THR A 60 0.37 -4.53 -1.13
CA THR A 60 1.62 -3.86 -0.77
C THR A 60 1.34 -2.43 -0.34
N SER A 61 1.82 -2.04 0.83
CA SER A 61 1.58 -0.69 1.37
C SER A 61 2.68 -0.27 2.33
N GLY A 62 2.71 1.01 2.65
CA GLY A 62 3.64 1.55 3.62
C GLY A 62 3.35 3.01 3.92
N HIS A 63 4.27 3.61 4.66
CA HIS A 63 4.21 5.01 5.04
C HIS A 63 5.36 5.76 4.35
N ALA A 64 5.07 6.91 3.76
CA ALA A 64 6.12 7.76 3.19
C ALA A 64 7.08 8.19 4.30
N LYS A 65 8.37 8.01 4.05
CA LYS A 65 9.41 8.47 4.96
C LYS A 65 9.62 9.96 4.80
N SER A 66 10.20 10.60 5.80
CA SER A 66 10.52 12.02 5.72
C SER A 66 11.28 12.34 4.43
N GLY A 67 10.80 13.32 3.68
CA GLY A 67 11.37 13.71 2.41
C GLY A 67 10.76 13.01 1.18
N GLU A 68 9.94 11.98 1.38
CA GLU A 68 9.29 11.26 0.27
C GLU A 68 7.88 11.78 0.03
N CYS A 69 7.49 11.87 -1.25
CA CYS A 69 6.09 12.02 -1.62
C CYS A 69 5.47 10.61 -1.70
N PRO A 70 4.13 10.47 -1.78
CA PRO A 70 3.50 9.15 -1.84
C PRO A 70 4.00 8.25 -2.98
N LEU A 71 4.24 8.82 -4.16
CA LEU A 71 4.76 8.06 -5.29
C LEU A 71 6.14 7.46 -4.98
N GLN A 72 7.04 8.25 -4.40
CA GLN A 72 8.35 7.77 -3.98
C GLN A 72 8.22 6.73 -2.87
N GLY A 73 7.31 6.97 -1.94
CA GLY A 73 7.06 6.06 -0.82
C GLY A 73 6.62 4.68 -1.27
N ILE A 74 5.69 4.59 -2.22
CA ILE A 74 5.23 3.28 -2.70
C ILE A 74 6.32 2.55 -3.50
N ILE A 75 7.12 3.28 -4.26
CA ILE A 75 8.25 2.69 -5.00
C ILE A 75 9.25 2.10 -4.00
N THR A 76 9.56 2.84 -2.93
CA THR A 76 10.45 2.38 -1.87
C THR A 76 9.91 1.11 -1.20
N GLU A 77 8.61 1.10 -0.86
CA GLU A 77 7.99 -0.06 -0.21
C GLU A 77 8.00 -1.30 -1.10
N ILE A 78 7.70 -1.15 -2.39
CA ILE A 78 7.76 -2.26 -3.33
C ILE A 78 9.18 -2.83 -3.38
N LYS A 79 10.19 -1.97 -3.41
CA LYS A 79 11.58 -2.40 -3.43
C LYS A 79 11.99 -3.10 -2.14
N GLU A 80 11.62 -2.54 -0.99
CA GLU A 80 11.98 -3.11 0.31
C GLU A 80 11.28 -4.45 0.56
N GLU A 81 9.98 -4.52 0.29
CA GLU A 81 9.18 -5.71 0.62
C GLU A 81 9.28 -6.83 -0.40
N LEU A 82 9.37 -6.49 -1.69
CA LEU A 82 9.33 -7.45 -2.79
C LEU A 82 10.61 -7.54 -3.61
N GLY A 83 11.54 -6.61 -3.43
CA GLY A 83 12.78 -6.59 -4.19
C GLY A 83 12.62 -6.19 -5.65
N ILE A 84 11.54 -5.50 -5.98
CA ILE A 84 11.22 -5.10 -7.36
C ILE A 84 11.51 -3.61 -7.57
N ASP A 85 12.13 -3.28 -8.70
CA ASP A 85 12.33 -1.90 -9.14
C ASP A 85 11.16 -1.49 -10.03
N VAL A 86 10.49 -0.40 -9.68
CA VAL A 86 9.36 0.14 -10.42
C VAL A 86 9.66 1.55 -10.88
N HIS A 87 9.43 1.82 -12.16
CA HIS A 87 9.57 3.17 -12.69
C HIS A 87 8.30 3.98 -12.34
N PRO A 88 8.44 5.26 -11.93
CA PRO A 88 7.28 6.10 -11.57
C PRO A 88 6.17 6.12 -12.63
N LYS A 89 6.54 6.07 -13.91
CA LYS A 89 5.57 6.09 -15.02
C LYS A 89 4.69 4.84 -15.11
N GLU A 90 5.12 3.75 -14.47
CA GLU A 90 4.34 2.51 -14.45
C GLU A 90 3.17 2.56 -13.45
N LEU A 91 3.23 3.46 -12.49
CA LEU A 91 2.23 3.60 -11.43
C LEU A 91 1.16 4.63 -11.80
N ARG A 92 -0.10 4.26 -11.57
CA ARG A 92 -1.23 5.18 -11.72
C ARG A 92 -1.86 5.46 -10.37
N LEU A 93 -2.04 6.75 -10.06
CA LEU A 93 -2.80 7.15 -8.88
C LEU A 93 -4.29 6.97 -9.19
N MET A 94 -4.96 6.12 -8.44
CA MET A 94 -6.37 5.80 -8.65
C MET A 94 -7.29 6.59 -7.75
N HIS A 95 -6.85 6.87 -6.53
CA HIS A 95 -7.69 7.52 -5.52
C HIS A 95 -6.82 8.12 -4.43
N SER A 96 -7.26 9.24 -3.87
CA SER A 96 -6.66 9.86 -2.69
C SER A 96 -7.77 10.23 -1.71
N GLU A 97 -7.55 10.01 -0.43
CA GLU A 97 -8.51 10.38 0.59
C GLU A 97 -7.85 10.72 1.91
N ARG A 98 -8.56 11.46 2.74
CA ARG A 98 -8.13 11.82 4.08
C ARG A 98 -8.99 11.09 5.11
N SER A 99 -8.34 10.50 6.10
CA SER A 99 -9.02 9.92 7.26
C SER A 99 -8.69 10.78 8.48
N ASP A 100 -9.67 11.50 8.98
CA ASP A 100 -9.49 12.32 10.18
C ASP A 100 -9.39 11.45 11.43
N GLU A 101 -10.12 10.34 11.45
CA GLU A 101 -10.07 9.38 12.55
C GLU A 101 -8.68 8.78 12.73
N LYS A 102 -8.05 8.36 11.63
CA LYS A 102 -6.74 7.72 11.67
C LYS A 102 -5.58 8.70 11.48
N ARG A 103 -5.90 9.95 11.20
CA ARG A 103 -4.91 11.02 10.97
C ARG A 103 -3.94 10.68 9.86
N ARG A 104 -4.49 10.29 8.70
CA ARG A 104 -3.73 9.84 7.54
C ARG A 104 -4.33 10.36 6.25
N PHE A 105 -3.46 10.57 5.27
CA PHE A 105 -3.85 10.66 3.86
C PHE A 105 -3.48 9.34 3.21
N TYR A 106 -4.40 8.79 2.44
CA TYR A 106 -4.18 7.55 1.68
C TYR A 106 -4.08 7.88 0.19
N ASP A 107 -3.02 7.40 -0.46
CA ASP A 107 -2.90 7.42 -1.91
C ASP A 107 -2.91 5.97 -2.39
N LEU A 108 -3.86 5.65 -3.26
CA LEU A 108 -4.06 4.30 -3.78
C LEU A 108 -3.59 4.24 -5.22
N PHE A 109 -2.60 3.41 -5.49
CA PHE A 109 -1.98 3.25 -6.80
C PHE A 109 -2.36 1.92 -7.45
N TYR A 110 -2.19 1.87 -8.77
CA TYR A 110 -2.39 0.68 -9.59
C TYR A 110 -1.19 0.47 -10.49
N LEU A 111 -0.75 -0.78 -10.59
CA LEU A 111 0.37 -1.18 -11.44
C LEU A 111 -0.02 -2.47 -12.17
N GLN A 112 0.01 -2.45 -13.51
CA GLN A 112 -0.23 -3.65 -14.30
C GLN A 112 1.09 -4.14 -14.90
N LYS A 113 1.54 -5.31 -14.48
CA LYS A 113 2.76 -5.91 -14.99
C LYS A 113 2.85 -7.39 -14.62
N ASP A 114 3.44 -8.17 -15.49
CA ASP A 114 3.67 -9.59 -15.24
C ASP A 114 5.02 -9.77 -14.55
N TYR A 115 4.98 -10.05 -13.25
CA TYR A 115 6.17 -10.35 -12.47
C TYR A 115 6.26 -11.84 -12.21
N ASN A 116 7.50 -12.35 -12.22
CA ASN A 116 7.77 -13.72 -11.81
C ASN A 116 8.10 -13.72 -10.32
N ILE A 117 7.25 -14.34 -9.53
CA ILE A 117 7.41 -14.40 -8.06
C ILE A 117 8.78 -15.00 -7.67
N SER A 118 9.30 -15.95 -8.45
CA SER A 118 10.58 -16.58 -8.14
C SER A 118 11.76 -15.61 -8.20
N GLU A 119 11.60 -14.47 -8.85
CA GLU A 119 12.64 -13.44 -8.96
C GLU A 119 12.53 -12.39 -7.87
N MET A 120 11.49 -12.45 -7.03
CA MET A 120 11.30 -11.51 -5.94
C MET A 120 12.16 -11.84 -4.73
N GLU A 121 12.63 -10.78 -4.06
CA GLU A 121 13.37 -10.91 -2.81
C GLU A 121 12.50 -10.35 -1.69
N LEU A 122 11.87 -11.22 -0.91
CA LEU A 122 10.93 -10.82 0.13
C LEU A 122 11.65 -10.38 1.41
N GLN A 123 11.17 -9.29 1.98
CA GLN A 123 11.60 -8.84 3.30
C GLN A 123 10.86 -9.69 4.35
N LYS A 124 11.49 -10.76 4.80
CA LYS A 124 10.84 -11.79 5.63
C LYS A 124 10.26 -11.27 6.96
N GLU A 125 10.81 -10.20 7.49
CA GLU A 125 10.29 -9.55 8.71
C GLU A 125 8.89 -8.97 8.48
N GLU A 126 8.58 -8.60 7.24
CA GLU A 126 7.30 -7.99 6.87
C GLU A 126 6.40 -8.95 6.09
N VAL A 127 6.98 -9.70 5.17
CA VAL A 127 6.26 -10.52 4.19
C VAL A 127 6.69 -11.98 4.28
N GLU A 128 5.77 -12.87 4.68
CA GLU A 128 6.06 -14.31 4.73
C GLU A 128 6.07 -14.91 3.33
N ASN A 129 5.12 -14.52 2.49
CA ASN A 129 4.95 -15.08 1.15
C ASN A 129 4.17 -14.14 0.26
N VAL A 130 4.27 -14.33 -1.06
CA VAL A 130 3.43 -13.63 -2.05
C VAL A 130 2.86 -14.63 -3.03
N MET A 131 1.72 -14.29 -3.61
CA MET A 131 1.02 -15.15 -4.54
C MET A 131 0.18 -14.35 -5.52
N TRP A 132 -0.04 -14.90 -6.71
CA TRP A 132 -1.00 -14.37 -7.66
C TRP A 132 -2.35 -15.01 -7.39
N LEU A 133 -3.36 -14.23 -7.10
CA LEU A 133 -4.71 -14.70 -6.82
C LEU A 133 -5.70 -14.10 -7.82
N SER A 134 -6.73 -14.88 -8.15
CA SER A 134 -7.84 -14.36 -8.96
C SER A 134 -8.66 -13.36 -8.15
N LYS A 135 -9.46 -12.54 -8.83
CA LYS A 135 -10.39 -11.63 -8.16
C LYS A 135 -11.28 -12.37 -7.18
N LYS A 136 -11.80 -13.54 -7.61
CA LYS A 136 -12.68 -14.36 -6.78
C LYS A 136 -11.99 -14.84 -5.51
N GLU A 137 -10.73 -15.25 -5.63
CA GLU A 137 -9.93 -15.69 -4.47
C GLU A 137 -9.71 -14.54 -3.49
N VAL A 138 -9.39 -13.34 -4.01
CA VAL A 138 -9.22 -12.15 -3.15
C VAL A 138 -10.54 -11.80 -2.45
N GLU A 139 -11.64 -11.79 -3.18
CA GLU A 139 -12.98 -11.51 -2.62
C GLU A 139 -13.35 -12.51 -1.53
N THR A 140 -12.99 -13.79 -1.71
CA THR A 140 -13.21 -14.82 -0.69
C THR A 140 -12.44 -14.51 0.59
N LEU A 141 -11.17 -14.13 0.46
CA LEU A 141 -10.36 -13.75 1.62
C LEU A 141 -10.93 -12.53 2.33
N CYS A 142 -11.41 -11.56 1.58
CA CYS A 142 -12.05 -10.36 2.14
C CYS A 142 -13.33 -10.72 2.92
N SER A 143 -14.16 -11.60 2.35
CA SER A 143 -15.40 -12.04 2.98
C SER A 143 -15.17 -12.81 4.27
N LYS A 144 -14.10 -13.57 4.35
CA LYS A 144 -13.71 -14.34 5.53
C LYS A 144 -12.97 -13.50 6.57
N LYS A 145 -12.71 -12.24 6.27
CA LYS A 145 -11.94 -11.33 7.11
C LYS A 145 -10.50 -11.81 7.36
N ASP A 146 -9.95 -12.57 6.41
CA ASP A 146 -8.55 -13.00 6.43
C ASP A 146 -7.64 -11.99 5.76
N PHE A 147 -8.20 -10.92 5.20
CA PHE A 147 -7.50 -9.85 4.51
C PHE A 147 -7.44 -8.62 5.44
N LYS A 148 -6.35 -7.88 5.38
CA LYS A 148 -6.18 -6.67 6.18
C LYS A 148 -7.34 -5.70 5.91
N SER A 149 -8.06 -5.29 6.96
CA SER A 149 -9.32 -4.56 6.84
C SER A 149 -9.23 -3.27 6.02
N GLU A 150 -8.19 -2.47 6.24
CA GLU A 150 -7.98 -1.23 5.48
C GLU A 150 -7.70 -1.51 4.00
N HIS A 151 -7.11 -2.66 3.68
CA HIS A 151 -6.80 -3.07 2.32
C HIS A 151 -8.01 -3.61 1.58
N ILE A 152 -9.03 -4.07 2.29
CA ILE A 152 -10.30 -4.50 1.68
C ILE A 152 -10.95 -3.28 1.01
N ASP A 153 -11.07 -2.18 1.75
CA ASP A 153 -11.65 -0.95 1.23
C ASP A 153 -10.83 -0.40 0.05
N ALA A 154 -9.50 -0.44 0.19
CA ALA A 154 -8.60 0.01 -0.87
C ALA A 154 -8.75 -0.84 -2.14
N TYR A 155 -8.82 -2.16 -1.99
CA TYR A 155 -9.05 -3.09 -3.10
C TYR A 155 -10.35 -2.76 -3.83
N GLU A 156 -11.43 -2.63 -3.08
CA GLU A 156 -12.75 -2.32 -3.65
C GLU A 156 -12.75 -0.98 -4.38
N MET A 157 -12.12 0.03 -3.80
CA MET A 157 -12.03 1.36 -4.41
C MET A 157 -11.24 1.32 -5.73
N ILE A 158 -10.10 0.64 -5.75
CA ILE A 158 -9.27 0.55 -6.96
C ILE A 158 -10.03 -0.22 -8.05
N MET A 159 -10.63 -1.36 -7.70
CA MET A 159 -11.39 -2.16 -8.67
C MET A 159 -12.58 -1.39 -9.23
N GLN A 160 -13.26 -0.60 -8.41
CA GLN A 160 -14.36 0.26 -8.84
C GLN A 160 -13.86 1.32 -9.83
N LYS A 161 -12.73 1.95 -9.54
CA LYS A 161 -12.13 2.97 -10.43
C LYS A 161 -11.69 2.38 -11.76
N LEU A 162 -11.15 1.16 -11.75
CA LEU A 162 -10.76 0.46 -12.98
C LEU A 162 -11.98 0.18 -13.85
N LYS A 163 -13.08 -0.25 -13.24
CA LYS A 163 -14.32 -0.55 -13.93
C LYS A 163 -14.92 0.70 -14.60
N GLU A 164 -14.84 1.85 -13.94
CA GLU A 164 -15.33 3.13 -14.48
C GLU A 164 -14.56 3.59 -15.72
N ARG A 165 -13.35 3.08 -15.94
CA ARG A 165 -12.49 3.46 -17.07
C ARG A 165 -12.61 2.54 -18.28
N GLU A 166 -13.40 1.49 -18.18
CA GLU A 166 -13.66 0.56 -19.29
C GLU A 166 -14.65 1.14 -20.31
#